data_7b888a34a3591a6f59ada5fc38ea359c
#
_entry.id   7b888a34a3591a6f59ada5fc38ea359c
#
_cell.length_a   1.000
_cell.length_b   1.000
_cell.length_c   1.000
_cell.angle_alpha   90.00
_cell.angle_beta   90.00
_cell.angle_gamma   90.00
#
_symmetry.space_group_name_H-M   'P 1'
#
loop_
_entity.id
_entity.type
_entity.pdbx_description
1 polymer ?
#
loop_
_entity_poly.entity_id
_entity_poly.type
_entity_poly.pdbx_seq_one_letter_code
_entity_poly.pdbx_strand_id
1 'polypeptide(L)'
;MKTNQKIFGLIAALVPGLVLGAWRALSYPYGGEPTLYYIMIAASMLILAFLSLKIGSQPAPEHHEINDMFKTAVVLASLLSIAAACLRAYAMVGSPINVISVVCTGLLLVSATGMITMISKNTDAETSAVMASAPIFFAGVYLLDCYRNIASKASVIREYGIEMVAISFILLAAYFVAYMRFKDRSGSFAISFSVMGAVLFAGIGLTSFIFSLPASPYPFGLSDVLAVVSIALYSAAWYLCPPPKYEDPNENEEESFDEEDIPDHCDPSDIPSVEEIIEEYREIENKSEN
;
A
#
# COMPACT_ATOMS: atom_id res chain seq x y z
N MET A 1 14.35 -0.80 21.26
CA MET A 1 15.34 -1.42 20.31
C MET A 1 14.73 -1.68 18.92
N LYS A 2 13.48 -2.09 18.82
CA LYS A 2 12.79 -2.48 17.56
C LYS A 2 12.54 -1.32 16.57
N THR A 3 12.15 -0.14 17.06
CA THR A 3 11.94 1.05 16.23
C THR A 3 13.21 1.49 15.51
N ASN A 4 14.37 1.41 16.18
CA ASN A 4 15.66 1.76 15.59
C ASN A 4 16.02 0.88 14.38
N GLN A 5 15.65 -0.40 14.39
CA GLN A 5 15.91 -1.30 13.25
C GLN A 5 15.02 -0.99 12.06
N LYS A 6 13.74 -0.63 12.29
CA LYS A 6 12.83 -0.17 11.24
C LYS A 6 13.32 1.14 10.63
N ILE A 7 13.75 2.10 11.47
CA ILE A 7 14.34 3.37 11.02
C ILE A 7 15.60 3.10 10.19
N PHE A 8 16.49 2.22 10.67
CA PHE A 8 17.68 1.84 9.91
C PHE A 8 17.32 1.24 8.54
N GLY A 9 16.33 0.36 8.47
CA GLY A 9 15.83 -0.21 7.22
C GLY A 9 15.31 0.86 6.24
N LEU A 10 14.55 1.85 6.74
CA LEU A 10 14.07 2.96 5.92
C LEU A 10 15.21 3.85 5.41
N ILE A 11 16.21 4.12 6.25
CA ILE A 11 17.41 4.89 5.84
C ILE A 11 18.20 4.09 4.79
N ALA A 12 18.38 2.77 5.01
CA ALA A 12 19.04 1.87 4.08
C ALA A 12 18.32 1.75 2.73
N ALA A 13 17.01 2.05 2.67
CA ALA A 13 16.25 2.17 1.43
C ALA A 13 16.37 3.57 0.80
N LEU A 14 16.22 4.61 1.61
CA LEU A 14 16.21 5.99 1.13
C LEU A 14 17.56 6.41 0.52
N VAL A 15 18.67 6.12 1.21
CA VAL A 15 20.00 6.57 0.74
C VAL A 15 20.37 6.00 -0.64
N PRO A 16 20.28 4.68 -0.90
CA PRO A 16 20.48 4.16 -2.24
C PRO A 16 19.49 4.73 -3.26
N GLY A 17 18.23 4.96 -2.86
CA GLY A 17 17.22 5.57 -3.72
C GLY A 17 17.63 6.96 -4.20
N LEU A 18 18.08 7.81 -3.29
CA LEU A 18 18.57 9.16 -3.63
C LEU A 18 19.81 9.12 -4.53
N VAL A 19 20.76 8.25 -4.23
CA VAL A 19 22.00 8.11 -5.01
C VAL A 19 21.71 7.58 -6.42
N LEU A 20 20.89 6.54 -6.53
CA LEU A 20 20.53 5.94 -7.82
C LEU A 20 19.73 6.91 -8.69
N GLY A 21 18.81 7.67 -8.10
CA GLY A 21 18.02 8.67 -8.83
C GLY A 21 18.91 9.82 -9.35
N ALA A 22 19.83 10.33 -8.53
CA ALA A 22 20.79 11.33 -8.96
C ALA A 22 21.71 10.80 -10.08
N TRP A 23 22.21 9.58 -9.91
CA TRP A 23 23.03 8.94 -10.95
C TRP A 23 22.27 8.77 -12.26
N ARG A 24 21.03 8.30 -12.21
CA ARG A 24 20.17 8.18 -13.40
C ARG A 24 20.05 9.51 -14.14
N ALA A 25 19.71 10.56 -13.41
CA ALA A 25 19.53 11.89 -13.99
C ALA A 25 20.82 12.44 -14.63
N LEU A 26 21.97 12.25 -13.98
CA LEU A 26 23.26 12.72 -14.46
C LEU A 26 23.82 11.86 -15.62
N SER A 27 23.51 10.57 -15.67
CA SER A 27 24.02 9.65 -16.70
C SER A 27 23.19 9.65 -17.97
N TYR A 28 21.91 9.97 -17.89
CA TYR A 28 20.98 9.91 -19.02
C TYR A 28 21.41 10.77 -20.23
N PRO A 29 21.89 12.02 -20.05
CA PRO A 29 22.33 12.86 -21.18
C PRO A 29 23.58 12.33 -21.89
N TYR A 30 24.38 11.49 -21.21
CA TYR A 30 25.66 10.97 -21.71
C TYR A 30 25.58 9.54 -22.23
N GLY A 31 24.38 8.97 -22.39
CA GLY A 31 24.20 7.60 -22.86
C GLY A 31 24.75 6.55 -21.89
N GLY A 32 24.73 6.86 -20.58
CA GLY A 32 25.20 5.97 -19.51
C GLY A 32 24.65 4.56 -19.64
N GLU A 33 25.44 3.55 -19.29
CA GLU A 33 25.10 2.13 -19.48
C GLU A 33 23.86 1.73 -18.65
N PRO A 34 22.70 1.53 -19.27
CA PRO A 34 21.47 1.21 -18.54
C PRO A 34 21.58 -0.11 -17.76
N THR A 35 22.45 -1.02 -18.20
CA THR A 35 22.65 -2.34 -17.58
C THR A 35 23.20 -2.23 -16.16
N LEU A 36 24.23 -1.41 -15.93
CA LEU A 36 24.83 -1.25 -14.61
C LEU A 36 23.83 -0.63 -13.62
N TYR A 37 23.03 0.32 -14.08
CA TYR A 37 21.97 0.94 -13.27
C TYR A 37 20.93 -0.09 -12.78
N TYR A 38 20.47 -0.98 -13.66
CA TYR A 38 19.54 -2.04 -13.29
C TYR A 38 20.16 -3.06 -12.33
N ILE A 39 21.44 -3.40 -12.51
CA ILE A 39 22.17 -4.26 -11.57
C ILE A 39 22.24 -3.63 -10.19
N MET A 40 22.48 -2.34 -10.08
CA MET A 40 22.55 -1.63 -8.80
C MET A 40 21.17 -1.56 -8.13
N ILE A 41 20.08 -1.36 -8.87
CA ILE A 41 18.72 -1.46 -8.32
C ILE A 41 18.48 -2.88 -7.81
N ALA A 42 18.78 -3.91 -8.60
CA ALA A 42 18.59 -5.30 -8.19
C ALA A 42 19.41 -5.65 -6.93
N ALA A 43 20.65 -5.20 -6.84
CA ALA A 43 21.49 -5.37 -5.66
C ALA A 43 20.89 -4.66 -4.43
N SER A 44 20.40 -3.42 -4.60
CA SER A 44 19.70 -2.70 -3.52
C SER A 44 18.47 -3.45 -3.06
N MET A 45 17.66 -3.97 -3.97
CA MET A 45 16.47 -4.74 -3.66
C MET A 45 16.80 -6.05 -2.91
N LEU A 46 17.88 -6.74 -3.29
CA LEU A 46 18.35 -7.93 -2.57
C LEU A 46 18.78 -7.59 -1.14
N ILE A 47 19.50 -6.49 -0.94
CA ILE A 47 19.89 -6.01 0.41
C ILE A 47 18.63 -5.70 1.23
N LEU A 48 17.65 -5.00 0.66
CA LEU A 48 16.39 -4.69 1.34
C LEU A 48 15.59 -5.95 1.66
N ALA A 49 15.57 -6.95 0.78
CA ALA A 49 14.93 -8.24 1.04
C ALA A 49 15.59 -8.94 2.25
N PHE A 50 16.93 -8.96 2.31
CA PHE A 50 17.66 -9.53 3.43
C PHE A 50 17.42 -8.79 4.75
N LEU A 51 17.41 -7.46 4.73
CA LEU A 51 17.06 -6.64 5.89
C LEU A 51 15.62 -6.90 6.34
N SER A 52 14.68 -7.00 5.40
CA SER A 52 13.27 -7.28 5.67
C SER A 52 13.05 -8.64 6.32
N LEU A 53 13.82 -9.66 5.94
CA LEU A 53 13.80 -10.97 6.61
C LEU A 53 14.21 -10.87 8.09
N LYS A 54 15.25 -10.07 8.38
CA LYS A 54 15.70 -9.87 9.77
C LYS A 54 14.70 -9.08 10.61
N ILE A 55 14.06 -8.09 10.02
CA ILE A 55 13.08 -7.24 10.74
C ILE A 55 11.75 -7.99 10.88
N GLY A 56 11.29 -8.70 9.84
CA GLY A 56 10.03 -9.42 9.83
C GLY A 56 9.96 -10.65 10.74
N SER A 57 11.11 -11.18 11.19
CA SER A 57 11.17 -12.28 12.16
C SER A 57 10.92 -11.86 13.61
N GLN A 58 10.76 -10.57 13.87
CA GLN A 58 10.59 -10.05 15.23
C GLN A 58 9.08 -9.93 15.58
N PRO A 59 8.69 -10.23 16.84
CA PRO A 59 7.33 -10.04 17.28
C PRO A 59 6.90 -8.58 17.15
N ALA A 60 5.61 -8.36 16.83
CA ALA A 60 5.03 -7.03 16.69
C ALA A 60 5.31 -6.15 17.92
N PRO A 61 5.61 -4.85 17.75
CA PRO A 61 5.71 -3.93 18.88
C PRO A 61 4.33 -3.78 19.54
N GLU A 62 4.31 -3.72 20.86
CA GLU A 62 3.13 -3.29 21.60
C GLU A 62 2.69 -1.90 21.12
N HIS A 63 1.37 -1.67 21.13
CA HIS A 63 0.76 -0.43 20.66
C HIS A 63 1.46 0.79 21.27
N HIS A 64 2.09 1.59 20.45
CA HIS A 64 2.66 2.87 20.85
C HIS A 64 1.63 3.96 20.63
N GLU A 65 1.50 4.85 21.62
CA GLU A 65 0.74 6.08 21.45
C GLU A 65 1.22 6.84 20.20
N ILE A 66 0.26 7.35 19.44
CA ILE A 66 0.51 8.10 18.21
C ILE A 66 1.33 9.36 18.56
N ASN A 67 2.62 9.32 18.25
CA ASN A 67 3.54 10.42 18.52
C ASN A 67 3.27 11.60 17.56
N ASP A 68 3.53 12.84 18.02
CA ASP A 68 3.33 14.05 17.21
C ASP A 68 4.20 14.08 15.94
N MET A 69 5.38 13.47 15.98
CA MET A 69 6.21 13.30 14.79
C MET A 69 5.53 12.43 13.71
N PHE A 70 4.84 11.39 14.12
CA PHE A 70 4.06 10.53 13.25
C PHE A 70 2.88 11.31 12.61
N LYS A 71 2.10 12.05 13.43
CA LYS A 71 1.01 12.89 12.93
C LYS A 71 1.50 13.89 11.89
N THR A 72 2.64 14.53 12.17
CA THR A 72 3.26 15.48 11.24
C THR A 72 3.63 14.83 9.92
N ALA A 73 4.18 13.62 9.95
CA ALA A 73 4.52 12.90 8.72
C ALA A 73 3.28 12.52 7.89
N VAL A 74 2.19 12.10 8.52
CA VAL A 74 0.93 11.77 7.84
C VAL A 74 0.25 13.02 7.28
N VAL A 75 0.25 14.12 8.03
CA VAL A 75 -0.26 15.42 7.54
C VAL A 75 0.55 15.91 6.34
N LEU A 76 1.88 15.81 6.41
CA LEU A 76 2.74 16.17 5.27
C LEU A 76 2.45 15.28 4.05
N ALA A 77 2.28 13.98 4.24
CA ALA A 77 1.89 13.06 3.17
C ALA A 77 0.56 13.47 2.52
N SER A 78 -0.45 13.81 3.33
CA SER A 78 -1.73 14.30 2.84
C SER A 78 -1.60 15.60 2.05
N LEU A 79 -0.82 16.57 2.54
CA LEU A 79 -0.57 17.83 1.83
C LEU A 79 0.14 17.58 0.48
N LEU A 80 1.10 16.68 0.41
CA LEU A 80 1.76 16.29 -0.84
C LEU A 80 0.76 15.64 -1.81
N SER A 81 -0.17 14.84 -1.31
CA SER A 81 -1.23 14.22 -2.13
C SER A 81 -2.17 15.27 -2.71
N ILE A 82 -2.58 16.27 -1.92
CA ILE A 82 -3.39 17.40 -2.39
C ILE A 82 -2.63 18.21 -3.43
N ALA A 83 -1.36 18.53 -3.19
CA ALA A 83 -0.52 19.26 -4.14
C ALA A 83 -0.39 18.49 -5.46
N ALA A 84 -0.19 17.16 -5.40
CA ALA A 84 -0.16 16.31 -6.57
C ALA A 84 -1.49 16.36 -7.36
N ALA A 85 -2.62 16.28 -6.66
CA ALA A 85 -3.95 16.38 -7.27
C ALA A 85 -4.19 17.73 -7.94
N CYS A 86 -3.82 18.83 -7.29
CA CYS A 86 -3.93 20.18 -7.85
C CYS A 86 -3.08 20.37 -9.11
N LEU A 87 -1.82 19.91 -9.08
CA LEU A 87 -0.94 19.97 -10.26
C LEU A 87 -1.48 19.13 -11.42
N ARG A 88 -2.02 17.95 -11.10
CA ARG A 88 -2.63 17.07 -12.12
C ARG A 88 -3.89 17.70 -12.72
N ALA A 89 -4.75 18.29 -11.89
CA ALA A 89 -5.91 19.05 -12.34
C ALA A 89 -5.50 20.22 -13.23
N TYR A 90 -4.47 20.96 -12.84
CA TYR A 90 -3.93 22.07 -13.64
C TYR A 90 -3.41 21.60 -15.01
N ALA A 91 -2.69 20.48 -15.06
CA ALA A 91 -2.18 19.92 -16.32
C ALA A 91 -3.29 19.44 -17.27
N MET A 92 -4.50 19.17 -16.77
CA MET A 92 -5.65 18.82 -17.59
C MET A 92 -6.34 20.05 -18.21
N VAL A 93 -6.08 21.25 -17.71
CA VAL A 93 -6.66 22.49 -18.26
C VAL A 93 -6.09 22.74 -19.67
N GLY A 94 -6.97 22.79 -20.67
CA GLY A 94 -6.57 23.00 -22.07
C GLY A 94 -6.14 21.72 -22.82
N SER A 95 -6.16 20.55 -22.17
CA SER A 95 -5.91 19.26 -22.78
C SER A 95 -7.22 18.49 -23.02
N PRO A 96 -7.28 17.55 -23.98
CA PRO A 96 -8.44 16.68 -24.12
C PRO A 96 -8.65 15.88 -22.83
N ILE A 97 -9.90 15.88 -22.34
CA ILE A 97 -10.26 15.26 -21.07
C ILE A 97 -9.99 13.74 -21.14
N ASN A 98 -9.06 13.27 -20.32
CA ASN A 98 -8.83 11.85 -20.11
C ASN A 98 -9.55 11.41 -18.82
N VAL A 99 -10.57 10.56 -18.97
CA VAL A 99 -11.40 10.08 -17.85
C VAL A 99 -10.54 9.44 -16.75
N ILE A 100 -9.52 8.66 -17.13
CA ILE A 100 -8.64 7.99 -16.16
C ILE A 100 -7.85 9.02 -15.34
N SER A 101 -7.36 10.09 -15.99
CA SER A 101 -6.64 11.16 -15.28
C SER A 101 -7.56 11.92 -14.31
N VAL A 102 -8.83 12.12 -14.66
CA VAL A 102 -9.85 12.70 -13.76
C VAL A 102 -10.09 11.79 -12.55
N VAL A 103 -10.29 10.50 -12.79
CA VAL A 103 -10.46 9.49 -11.73
C VAL A 103 -9.23 9.43 -10.81
N CYS A 104 -8.02 9.40 -11.37
CA CYS A 104 -6.79 9.44 -10.58
C CYS A 104 -6.69 10.69 -9.71
N THR A 105 -7.07 11.87 -10.25
CA THR A 105 -7.06 13.13 -9.48
C THR A 105 -8.06 13.09 -8.33
N GLY A 106 -9.28 12.60 -8.58
CA GLY A 106 -10.28 12.39 -7.54
C GLY A 106 -9.81 11.42 -6.46
N LEU A 107 -9.23 10.30 -6.85
CA LEU A 107 -8.69 9.30 -5.91
C LEU A 107 -7.52 9.82 -5.08
N LEU A 108 -6.68 10.73 -5.62
CA LEU A 108 -5.65 11.42 -4.83
C LEU A 108 -6.25 12.29 -3.73
N LEU A 109 -7.32 13.02 -4.00
CA LEU A 109 -8.02 13.82 -3.00
C LEU A 109 -8.67 12.93 -1.93
N VAL A 110 -9.33 11.84 -2.35
CA VAL A 110 -9.90 10.85 -1.42
C VAL A 110 -8.78 10.20 -0.59
N SER A 111 -7.62 9.90 -1.18
CA SER A 111 -6.46 9.38 -0.45
C SER A 111 -5.93 10.37 0.58
N ALA A 112 -5.88 11.66 0.24
CA ALA A 112 -5.45 12.71 1.19
C ALA A 112 -6.40 12.81 2.39
N THR A 113 -7.71 12.78 2.16
CA THR A 113 -8.70 12.74 3.24
C THR A 113 -8.59 11.46 4.06
N GLY A 114 -8.41 10.31 3.41
CA GLY A 114 -8.20 9.02 4.06
C GLY A 114 -6.97 9.01 4.98
N MET A 115 -5.86 9.62 4.55
CA MET A 115 -4.66 9.76 5.39
C MET A 115 -4.94 10.57 6.66
N ILE A 116 -5.72 11.66 6.56
CA ILE A 116 -6.06 12.52 7.70
C ILE A 116 -7.05 11.84 8.66
N THR A 117 -8.04 11.13 8.12
CA THR A 117 -9.03 10.43 8.96
C THR A 117 -8.41 9.38 9.87
N MET A 118 -7.32 8.74 9.41
CA MET A 118 -6.56 7.76 10.19
C MET A 118 -5.93 8.31 11.48
N ILE A 119 -5.67 9.61 11.55
CA ILE A 119 -5.12 10.28 12.76
C ILE A 119 -6.16 11.08 13.52
N SER A 120 -7.37 11.21 12.99
CA SER A 120 -8.47 11.92 13.64
C SER A 120 -9.09 11.05 14.73
N LYS A 121 -9.24 11.63 15.92
CA LYS A 121 -9.91 10.96 17.04
C LYS A 121 -11.45 10.94 16.93
N ASN A 122 -11.99 11.76 16.04
CA ASN A 122 -13.44 11.93 15.88
C ASN A 122 -14.04 11.07 14.76
N THR A 123 -13.22 10.30 14.08
CA THR A 123 -13.67 9.42 12.99
C THR A 123 -13.93 8.03 13.57
N ASP A 124 -15.10 7.48 13.30
CA ASP A 124 -15.44 6.10 13.65
C ASP A 124 -14.47 5.10 13.02
N ALA A 125 -14.28 3.99 13.68
CA ALA A 125 -13.30 2.99 13.31
C ALA A 125 -13.57 2.41 11.92
N GLU A 126 -14.83 2.19 11.58
CA GLU A 126 -15.27 1.68 10.28
C GLU A 126 -14.92 2.65 9.14
N THR A 127 -15.32 3.92 9.24
CA THR A 127 -15.00 4.95 8.25
C THR A 127 -13.48 5.10 8.09
N SER A 128 -12.73 5.07 9.19
CA SER A 128 -11.27 5.13 9.17
C SER A 128 -10.66 3.94 8.43
N ALA A 129 -11.18 2.72 8.65
CA ALA A 129 -10.70 1.52 7.99
C ALA A 129 -10.98 1.55 6.48
N VAL A 130 -12.18 1.95 6.06
CA VAL A 130 -12.55 2.12 4.65
C VAL A 130 -11.66 3.17 3.99
N MET A 131 -11.46 4.31 4.63
CA MET A 131 -10.63 5.39 4.09
C MET A 131 -9.15 5.03 4.00
N ALA A 132 -8.64 4.11 4.83
CA ALA A 132 -7.29 3.57 4.73
C ALA A 132 -7.03 2.85 3.40
N SER A 133 -8.08 2.36 2.72
CA SER A 133 -7.98 1.71 1.41
C SER A 133 -7.86 2.68 0.23
N ALA A 134 -8.18 3.96 0.40
CA ALA A 134 -8.19 4.94 -0.69
C ALA A 134 -6.85 5.07 -1.45
N PRO A 135 -5.66 5.08 -0.80
CA PRO A 135 -4.39 5.07 -1.50
C PRO A 135 -4.17 3.84 -2.39
N ILE A 136 -4.78 2.70 -2.05
CA ILE A 136 -4.69 1.46 -2.84
C ILE A 136 -5.41 1.64 -4.16
N PHE A 137 -6.64 2.17 -4.13
CA PHE A 137 -7.43 2.42 -5.34
C PHE A 137 -6.74 3.43 -6.25
N PHE A 138 -6.19 4.51 -5.68
CA PHE A 138 -5.38 5.45 -6.46
C PHE A 138 -4.22 4.75 -7.15
N ALA A 139 -3.37 4.03 -6.39
CA ALA A 139 -2.18 3.38 -6.94
C ALA A 139 -2.53 2.31 -7.99
N GLY A 140 -3.63 1.58 -7.81
CA GLY A 140 -4.13 0.60 -8.77
C GLY A 140 -4.57 1.23 -10.10
N VAL A 141 -5.41 2.27 -10.05
CA VAL A 141 -5.87 2.98 -11.26
C VAL A 141 -4.69 3.70 -11.94
N TYR A 142 -3.78 4.26 -11.14
CA TYR A 142 -2.59 4.92 -11.68
C TYR A 142 -1.64 3.92 -12.37
N LEU A 143 -1.48 2.72 -11.84
CA LEU A 143 -0.71 1.66 -12.49
C LEU A 143 -1.33 1.29 -13.85
N LEU A 144 -2.65 1.18 -13.92
CA LEU A 144 -3.36 0.92 -15.17
C LEU A 144 -3.18 2.07 -16.18
N ASP A 145 -3.24 3.33 -15.75
CA ASP A 145 -3.01 4.50 -16.59
C ASP A 145 -1.59 4.50 -17.17
N CYS A 146 -0.59 4.25 -16.31
CA CYS A 146 0.80 4.11 -16.73
C CYS A 146 0.98 2.97 -17.72
N TYR A 147 0.43 1.78 -17.43
CA TYR A 147 0.51 0.64 -18.33
C TYR A 147 -0.09 0.94 -19.70
N ARG A 148 -1.27 1.54 -19.76
CA ARG A 148 -1.94 1.93 -21.00
C ARG A 148 -1.08 2.89 -21.84
N ASN A 149 -0.46 3.88 -21.21
CA ASN A 149 0.37 4.87 -21.86
C ASN A 149 1.70 4.27 -22.37
N ILE A 150 2.24 3.29 -21.67
CA ILE A 150 3.49 2.61 -21.98
C ILE A 150 3.27 1.51 -23.03
N ALA A 151 2.23 0.69 -22.88
CA ALA A 151 1.96 -0.45 -23.74
C ALA A 151 1.70 -0.05 -25.21
N SER A 152 1.30 1.20 -25.45
CA SER A 152 1.11 1.74 -26.80
C SER A 152 2.41 1.93 -27.58
N LYS A 153 3.59 1.88 -26.91
CA LYS A 153 4.90 2.16 -27.52
C LYS A 153 5.97 1.19 -26.98
N ALA A 154 6.22 0.10 -27.69
CA ALA A 154 7.15 -0.94 -27.27
C ALA A 154 8.59 -0.43 -26.96
N SER A 155 9.06 0.62 -27.64
CA SER A 155 10.35 1.28 -27.36
C SER A 155 10.41 1.94 -25.99
N VAL A 156 9.27 2.31 -25.45
CA VAL A 156 9.13 3.08 -24.21
C VAL A 156 9.12 2.16 -22.96
N ILE A 157 8.78 0.88 -23.11
CA ILE A 157 8.77 -0.07 -21.99
C ILE A 157 10.11 -0.12 -21.27
N ARG A 158 11.22 -0.03 -22.00
CA ARG A 158 12.56 -0.02 -21.41
C ARG A 158 12.82 1.21 -20.55
N GLU A 159 12.30 2.36 -20.96
CA GLU A 159 12.50 3.64 -20.28
C GLU A 159 11.61 3.77 -19.04
N TYR A 160 10.38 3.21 -19.07
CA TYR A 160 9.36 3.34 -18.02
C TYR A 160 9.24 2.11 -17.10
N GLY A 161 10.03 1.08 -17.33
CA GLY A 161 9.94 -0.16 -16.54
C GLY A 161 10.16 0.06 -15.04
N ILE A 162 11.06 0.99 -14.69
CA ILE A 162 11.35 1.34 -13.28
C ILE A 162 10.15 2.03 -12.64
N GLU A 163 9.48 2.93 -13.35
CA GLU A 163 8.32 3.66 -12.88
C GLU A 163 7.16 2.71 -12.59
N MET A 164 6.95 1.71 -13.43
CA MET A 164 5.94 0.67 -13.18
C MET A 164 6.25 -0.16 -11.95
N VAL A 165 7.52 -0.53 -11.76
CA VAL A 165 7.98 -1.22 -10.55
C VAL A 165 7.78 -0.32 -9.32
N ALA A 166 8.10 0.97 -9.43
CA ALA A 166 7.87 1.95 -8.37
C ALA A 166 6.42 2.00 -7.94
N ILE A 167 5.48 2.14 -8.90
CA ILE A 167 4.04 2.19 -8.60
C ILE A 167 3.56 0.87 -8.00
N SER A 168 4.09 -0.27 -8.45
CA SER A 168 3.75 -1.58 -7.88
C SER A 168 4.17 -1.67 -6.41
N PHE A 169 5.35 -1.16 -6.03
CA PHE A 169 5.78 -1.10 -4.63
C PHE A 169 4.93 -0.13 -3.80
N ILE A 170 4.53 1.00 -4.37
CA ILE A 170 3.62 1.95 -3.73
C ILE A 170 2.24 1.31 -3.48
N LEU A 171 1.71 0.57 -4.47
CA LEU A 171 0.46 -0.18 -4.33
C LEU A 171 0.55 -1.22 -3.21
N LEU A 172 1.63 -2.02 -3.19
CA LEU A 172 1.85 -3.02 -2.16
C LEU A 172 2.03 -2.39 -0.78
N ALA A 173 2.78 -1.29 -0.67
CA ALA A 173 2.98 -0.58 0.59
C ALA A 173 1.65 -0.03 1.13
N ALA A 174 0.84 0.61 0.29
CA ALA A 174 -0.50 1.10 0.66
C ALA A 174 -1.42 -0.06 1.08
N TYR A 175 -1.41 -1.17 0.34
CA TYR A 175 -2.18 -2.36 0.69
C TYR A 175 -1.80 -2.90 2.08
N PHE A 176 -0.51 -3.03 2.37
CA PHE A 176 -0.07 -3.53 3.67
C PHE A 176 -0.35 -2.58 4.84
N VAL A 177 -0.39 -1.27 4.59
CA VAL A 177 -0.85 -0.30 5.60
C VAL A 177 -2.32 -0.53 5.94
N ALA A 178 -3.19 -0.68 4.93
CA ALA A 178 -4.59 -1.03 5.17
C ALA A 178 -4.73 -2.40 5.82
N TYR A 179 -3.96 -3.40 5.37
CA TYR A 179 -3.95 -4.74 5.96
C TYR A 179 -3.58 -4.75 7.44
N MET A 180 -2.59 -3.93 7.86
CA MET A 180 -2.22 -3.80 9.28
C MET A 180 -3.36 -3.25 10.14
N ARG A 181 -4.33 -2.54 9.54
CA ARG A 181 -5.51 -2.02 10.23
C ARG A 181 -6.48 -3.14 10.62
N PHE A 182 -6.58 -4.19 9.79
CA PHE A 182 -7.51 -5.31 9.99
C PHE A 182 -6.85 -6.50 10.69
N LYS A 183 -5.54 -6.67 10.54
CA LYS A 183 -4.81 -7.80 11.13
C LYS A 183 -3.54 -7.34 11.83
N ASP A 184 -3.35 -7.80 13.05
CA ASP A 184 -2.16 -7.48 13.86
C ASP A 184 -0.94 -8.27 13.38
N ARG A 185 -0.36 -7.89 12.24
CA ARG A 185 0.84 -8.50 11.64
C ARG A 185 1.87 -7.48 11.17
N SER A 186 2.16 -6.48 11.99
CA SER A 186 3.09 -5.39 11.65
C SER A 186 4.54 -5.81 11.40
N GLY A 187 4.90 -7.06 11.67
CA GLY A 187 6.27 -7.55 11.58
C GLY A 187 6.55 -8.51 10.42
N SER A 188 5.67 -8.65 9.42
CA SER A 188 5.91 -9.60 8.33
C SER A 188 6.98 -9.09 7.34
N PHE A 189 7.73 -10.04 6.75
CA PHE A 189 8.68 -9.77 5.66
C PHE A 189 8.06 -8.94 4.54
N ALA A 190 6.85 -9.32 4.10
CA ALA A 190 6.18 -8.68 2.98
C ALA A 190 5.89 -7.20 3.24
N ILE A 191 5.46 -6.85 4.45
CA ILE A 191 5.22 -5.46 4.87
C ILE A 191 6.53 -4.66 4.84
N SER A 192 7.57 -5.18 5.50
CA SER A 192 8.86 -4.51 5.59
C SER A 192 9.47 -4.28 4.20
N PHE A 193 9.46 -5.32 3.36
CA PHE A 193 10.02 -5.27 2.01
C PHE A 193 9.26 -4.30 1.10
N SER A 194 7.93 -4.30 1.16
CA SER A 194 7.11 -3.41 0.32
C SER A 194 7.28 -1.94 0.70
N VAL A 195 7.31 -1.64 2.01
CA VAL A 195 7.49 -0.25 2.47
C VAL A 195 8.90 0.25 2.17
N MET A 196 9.93 -0.57 2.41
CA MET A 196 11.31 -0.19 2.05
C MET A 196 11.48 -0.03 0.55
N GLY A 197 10.88 -0.90 -0.27
CA GLY A 197 10.85 -0.78 -1.72
C GLY A 197 10.18 0.52 -2.17
N ALA A 198 9.02 0.85 -1.60
CA ALA A 198 8.33 2.11 -1.88
C ALA A 198 9.19 3.34 -1.56
N VAL A 199 9.91 3.33 -0.43
CA VAL A 199 10.83 4.42 -0.04
C VAL A 199 12.03 4.51 -0.99
N LEU A 200 12.62 3.36 -1.39
CA LEU A 200 13.71 3.32 -2.38
C LEU A 200 13.28 3.98 -3.69
N PHE A 201 12.15 3.55 -4.25
CA PHE A 201 11.67 4.05 -5.53
C PHE A 201 11.14 5.49 -5.46
N ALA A 202 10.57 5.91 -4.33
CA ALA A 202 10.23 7.32 -4.09
C ALA A 202 11.50 8.19 -4.09
N GLY A 203 12.59 7.72 -3.49
CA GLY A 203 13.89 8.38 -3.52
C GLY A 203 14.46 8.48 -4.94
N ILE A 204 14.39 7.39 -5.73
CA ILE A 204 14.80 7.38 -7.13
C ILE A 204 13.98 8.41 -7.94
N GLY A 205 12.66 8.40 -7.81
CA GLY A 205 11.78 9.32 -8.52
C GLY A 205 12.04 10.77 -8.18
N LEU A 206 12.13 11.09 -6.88
CA LEU A 206 12.36 12.44 -6.41
C LEU A 206 13.67 13.03 -6.91
N THR A 207 14.77 12.31 -6.76
CA THR A 207 16.09 12.80 -7.18
C THR A 207 16.26 12.80 -8.69
N SER A 208 15.73 11.79 -9.39
CA SER A 208 15.71 11.80 -10.85
C SER A 208 14.97 13.02 -11.39
N PHE A 209 13.85 13.40 -10.78
CA PHE A 209 13.10 14.59 -11.17
C PHE A 209 13.88 15.87 -10.89
N ILE A 210 14.45 16.03 -9.70
CA ILE A 210 15.18 17.24 -9.28
C ILE A 210 16.41 17.48 -10.18
N PHE A 211 17.17 16.44 -10.48
CA PHE A 211 18.42 16.58 -11.26
C PHE A 211 18.22 16.52 -12.78
N SER A 212 17.06 16.04 -13.27
CA SER A 212 16.77 16.04 -14.72
C SER A 212 16.30 17.39 -15.26
N LEU A 213 15.99 18.35 -14.41
CA LEU A 213 15.67 19.72 -14.82
C LEU A 213 16.95 20.50 -15.17
N PRO A 214 17.13 21.03 -16.39
CA PRO A 214 16.24 21.15 -17.53
C PRO A 214 16.60 20.27 -18.74
N ALA A 215 17.51 19.33 -18.63
CA ALA A 215 18.21 18.72 -19.77
C ALA A 215 17.53 17.45 -20.33
N SER A 216 16.63 16.81 -19.60
CA SER A 216 15.97 15.58 -20.07
C SER A 216 14.56 15.48 -19.51
N PRO A 217 13.55 15.17 -20.32
CA PRO A 217 12.19 14.96 -19.82
C PRO A 217 12.16 13.68 -19.00
N TYR A 218 12.13 13.84 -17.67
CA TYR A 218 11.79 12.72 -16.80
C TYR A 218 10.34 12.29 -17.10
N PRO A 219 10.10 10.97 -17.26
CA PRO A 219 8.79 10.49 -17.72
C PRO A 219 7.63 10.84 -16.77
N PHE A 220 7.93 11.01 -15.48
CA PHE A 220 6.94 11.46 -14.52
C PHE A 220 6.97 12.98 -14.35
N GLY A 221 5.79 13.58 -14.40
CA GLY A 221 5.62 14.97 -14.01
C GLY A 221 5.79 15.16 -12.50
N LEU A 222 5.90 16.41 -12.07
CA LEU A 222 5.97 16.75 -10.66
C LEU A 222 4.80 16.18 -9.85
N SER A 223 3.59 16.18 -10.43
CA SER A 223 2.40 15.61 -9.80
C SER A 223 2.56 14.12 -9.47
N ASP A 224 3.19 13.37 -10.37
CA ASP A 224 3.36 11.91 -10.21
C ASP A 224 4.42 11.61 -9.15
N VAL A 225 5.51 12.36 -9.15
CA VAL A 225 6.56 12.24 -8.12
C VAL A 225 6.01 12.57 -6.74
N LEU A 226 5.24 13.65 -6.61
CA LEU A 226 4.62 14.03 -5.34
C LEU A 226 3.63 12.98 -4.84
N ALA A 227 2.83 12.37 -5.73
CA ALA A 227 1.91 11.31 -5.38
C ALA A 227 2.66 10.07 -4.86
N VAL A 228 3.72 9.65 -5.54
CA VAL A 228 4.57 8.51 -5.13
C VAL A 228 5.22 8.78 -3.78
N VAL A 229 5.83 9.95 -3.59
CA VAL A 229 6.48 10.36 -2.34
C VAL A 229 5.46 10.46 -1.19
N SER A 230 4.27 10.98 -1.46
CA SER A 230 3.17 11.06 -0.48
C SER A 230 2.82 9.69 0.09
N ILE A 231 2.52 8.72 -0.75
CA ILE A 231 2.11 7.38 -0.31
C ILE A 231 3.29 6.63 0.33
N ALA A 232 4.51 6.80 -0.18
CA ALA A 232 5.70 6.22 0.44
C ALA A 232 5.93 6.76 1.86
N LEU A 233 5.78 8.08 2.06
CA LEU A 233 5.89 8.73 3.36
C LEU A 233 4.78 8.27 4.33
N TYR A 234 3.54 8.20 3.84
CA TYR A 234 2.41 7.67 4.60
C TYR A 234 2.66 6.22 5.03
N SER A 235 3.08 5.37 4.11
CA SER A 235 3.36 3.97 4.40
C SER A 235 4.53 3.79 5.36
N ALA A 236 5.58 4.59 5.23
CA ALA A 236 6.72 4.59 6.15
C ALA A 236 6.33 5.04 7.56
N ALA A 237 5.46 6.06 7.68
CA ALA A 237 4.96 6.52 8.96
C ALA A 237 4.18 5.41 9.69
N TRP A 238 3.25 4.74 9.01
CA TRP A 238 2.48 3.63 9.59
C TRP A 238 3.31 2.36 9.83
N TYR A 239 4.35 2.14 9.05
CA TYR A 239 5.30 1.07 9.32
C TYR A 239 6.06 1.28 10.63
N LEU A 240 6.40 2.53 10.96
CA LEU A 240 7.06 2.87 12.23
C LEU A 240 6.10 2.83 13.42
N CYS A 241 4.87 3.33 13.23
CA CYS A 241 3.79 3.37 14.22
C CYS A 241 2.55 2.68 13.65
N PRO A 242 2.42 1.35 13.80
CA PRO A 242 1.25 0.63 13.29
C PRO A 242 -0.05 1.18 13.86
N PRO A 243 -1.12 1.26 13.06
CA PRO A 243 -2.42 1.70 13.53
C PRO A 243 -3.00 0.70 14.55
N PRO A 244 -3.85 1.12 15.47
CA PRO A 244 -4.61 0.20 16.29
C PRO A 244 -5.45 -0.71 15.39
N LYS A 245 -5.61 -1.98 15.79
CA LYS A 245 -6.45 -2.95 15.08
C LYS A 245 -7.90 -2.43 15.05
N TYR A 246 -8.55 -2.60 13.93
CA TYR A 246 -10.00 -2.43 13.86
C TYR A 246 -10.64 -3.64 14.54
N GLU A 247 -11.41 -3.39 15.58
CA GLU A 247 -12.25 -4.39 16.26
C GLU A 247 -13.67 -4.24 15.70
N ASP A 248 -14.16 -5.28 15.04
CA ASP A 248 -15.55 -5.30 14.59
C ASP A 248 -16.44 -5.39 15.83
N PRO A 249 -17.34 -4.43 16.06
CA PRO A 249 -18.24 -4.49 17.22
C PRO A 249 -19.12 -5.74 17.23
N ASN A 250 -19.35 -6.39 16.10
CA ASN A 250 -20.14 -7.61 15.98
C ASN A 250 -19.32 -8.89 16.20
N GLU A 251 -17.97 -8.84 16.09
CA GLU A 251 -17.08 -10.01 16.29
C GLU A 251 -17.15 -10.51 17.75
N ASN A 252 -17.42 -9.60 18.70
CA ASN A 252 -17.58 -9.95 20.12
C ASN A 252 -18.96 -10.58 20.45
N GLU A 253 -19.96 -10.47 19.56
CA GLU A 253 -21.26 -11.11 19.75
C GLU A 253 -21.23 -12.56 19.26
N GLU A 254 -20.38 -12.91 18.28
CA GLU A 254 -20.23 -14.28 17.79
C GLU A 254 -19.35 -15.15 18.69
N GLU A 255 -18.34 -14.57 19.37
CA GLU A 255 -17.50 -15.31 20.34
C GLU A 255 -18.17 -15.53 21.70
N SER A 256 -19.27 -14.85 21.98
CA SER A 256 -20.07 -15.06 23.21
C SER A 256 -21.13 -16.19 23.10
N PHE A 257 -21.13 -16.92 21.99
CA PHE A 257 -21.74 -18.25 22.03
C PHE A 257 -20.85 -19.13 22.91
N ASP A 258 -21.12 -19.06 24.20
CA ASP A 258 -20.49 -19.82 25.25
C ASP A 258 -20.40 -21.29 24.83
N GLU A 259 -19.18 -21.82 24.75
CA GLU A 259 -18.92 -23.28 24.72
C GLU A 259 -19.56 -24.00 25.91
N GLU A 260 -20.19 -23.29 26.89
CA GLU A 260 -20.87 -23.84 28.04
C GLU A 260 -22.23 -24.42 27.74
N ASP A 261 -22.86 -24.13 26.61
CA ASP A 261 -24.21 -24.64 26.24
C ASP A 261 -24.19 -25.82 25.24
N ILE A 262 -23.04 -26.39 24.94
CA ILE A 262 -23.00 -27.71 24.31
C ILE A 262 -23.25 -28.72 25.42
N PRO A 263 -24.47 -29.32 25.48
CA PRO A 263 -24.75 -30.33 26.50
C PRO A 263 -23.76 -31.47 26.31
N ASP A 264 -22.95 -31.71 27.32
CA ASP A 264 -21.84 -32.68 27.40
C ASP A 264 -22.27 -34.13 27.18
N HIS A 265 -23.53 -34.33 26.76
CA HIS A 265 -24.17 -35.62 26.50
C HIS A 265 -24.98 -35.61 25.21
N CYS A 266 -24.32 -35.41 24.05
CA CYS A 266 -24.85 -36.04 22.84
C CYS A 266 -24.43 -37.51 22.88
N ASP A 267 -25.33 -38.33 23.39
CA ASP A 267 -25.17 -39.79 23.27
C ASP A 267 -25.09 -40.11 21.77
N PRO A 268 -24.04 -40.83 21.30
CA PRO A 268 -23.94 -41.22 19.89
C PRO A 268 -25.16 -41.95 19.34
N SER A 269 -26.04 -42.41 20.21
CA SER A 269 -27.34 -43.03 19.86
C SER A 269 -28.41 -42.01 19.43
N ASP A 270 -28.26 -40.71 19.72
CA ASP A 270 -29.22 -39.68 19.36
C ASP A 270 -28.96 -39.01 18.00
N ILE A 271 -27.90 -39.42 17.32
CA ILE A 271 -27.61 -38.95 15.96
C ILE A 271 -28.49 -39.78 15.01
N PRO A 272 -29.50 -39.18 14.33
CA PRO A 272 -30.36 -39.91 13.41
C PRO A 272 -29.50 -40.59 12.34
N SER A 273 -29.79 -41.82 12.02
CA SER A 273 -29.07 -42.57 11.00
C SER A 273 -29.22 -41.89 9.64
N VAL A 274 -28.22 -42.04 8.77
CA VAL A 274 -28.29 -41.46 7.41
C VAL A 274 -29.57 -41.91 6.68
N GLU A 275 -30.10 -43.06 7.00
CA GLU A 275 -31.34 -43.61 6.46
C GLU A 275 -32.56 -42.87 6.94
N GLU A 276 -32.63 -42.46 8.21
CA GLU A 276 -33.71 -41.63 8.76
C GLU A 276 -33.72 -40.24 8.16
N ILE A 277 -32.54 -39.62 7.96
CA ILE A 277 -32.44 -38.32 7.31
C ILE A 277 -32.92 -38.39 5.86
N ILE A 278 -32.57 -39.45 5.13
CA ILE A 278 -33.03 -39.65 3.73
C ILE A 278 -34.54 -39.87 3.66
N GLU A 279 -35.13 -40.54 4.63
CA GLU A 279 -36.57 -40.80 4.68
C GLU A 279 -37.34 -39.50 4.98
N GLU A 280 -36.85 -38.67 5.88
CA GLU A 280 -37.42 -37.34 6.20
C GLU A 280 -37.40 -36.41 4.97
N TYR A 281 -36.28 -36.39 4.23
CA TYR A 281 -36.19 -35.62 2.97
C TYR A 281 -37.19 -36.11 1.91
N ARG A 282 -37.41 -37.40 1.78
CA ARG A 282 -38.43 -37.96 0.86
C ARG A 282 -39.86 -37.60 1.27
N GLU A 283 -40.17 -37.54 2.56
CA GLU A 283 -41.49 -37.11 3.03
C GLU A 283 -41.75 -35.61 2.74
N ILE A 284 -40.70 -34.77 2.85
CA ILE A 284 -40.80 -33.35 2.54
C ILE A 284 -41.04 -33.16 1.03
N GLU A 285 -40.34 -33.90 0.19
CA GLU A 285 -40.45 -33.83 -1.28
C GLU A 285 -41.85 -34.25 -1.73
N ASN A 286 -42.40 -35.35 -1.19
CA ASN A 286 -43.75 -35.82 -1.47
C ASN A 286 -44.86 -34.86 -0.96
N LYS A 287 -44.62 -34.07 0.09
CA LYS A 287 -45.53 -33.03 0.58
C LYS A 287 -45.52 -31.77 -0.26
N SER A 288 -44.45 -31.52 -1.04
CA SER A 288 -44.36 -30.36 -1.90
C SER A 288 -45.00 -30.56 -3.28
N GLU A 289 -45.31 -31.82 -3.66
CA GLU A 289 -45.93 -32.17 -4.95
C GLU A 289 -47.45 -32.35 -4.88
N ASN A 290 -48.09 -32.22 -3.71
CA ASN A 290 -49.55 -32.26 -3.52
C ASN A 290 -50.06 -30.87 -3.06
#